data_108f17e11a64f1484d8d41c8637bac1f
#
_entry.id   108f17e11a64f1484d8d41c8637bac1f
#
_cell.length_a   1.000
_cell.length_b   1.000
_cell.length_c   1.000
_cell.angle_alpha   90.00
_cell.angle_beta   90.00
_cell.angle_gamma   90.00
#
_symmetry.space_group_name_H-M   'P 1'
#
loop_
_entity.id
_entity.type
_entity.pdbx_description
1 polymer ?
#
loop_
_entity_poly.entity_id
_entity_poly.type
_entity_poly.pdbx_seq_one_letter_code
_entity_poly.pdbx_strand_id
1 'polypeptide(L)'
;MPKKIPNILGNQLKQAREKAGFTLQDVATKESLSKKQVQEIENGGDSLFYTVAIKLTAAKKVGKLLGLNEDDFLEPIPIVVPPPIVQAVRLLLD
;
A
#
# COMPACT_ATOMS: atom_id res chain seq x y z
N MET A 1 7.05 0.68 21.04
CA MET A 1 6.69 -0.20 19.96
C MET A 1 6.58 0.55 18.65
N PRO A 2 7.35 0.18 17.70
CA PRO A 2 7.26 0.88 16.44
C PRO A 2 5.95 0.58 15.75
N LYS A 3 5.47 1.55 15.06
CA LYS A 3 4.30 1.35 14.25
C LYS A 3 4.61 0.47 13.10
N LYS A 4 3.75 -0.46 12.84
CA LYS A 4 3.88 -1.26 11.65
C LYS A 4 3.33 -0.53 10.47
N ILE A 5 4.10 -0.54 9.40
CA ILE A 5 3.64 0.02 8.15
C ILE A 5 3.32 -1.14 7.24
N PRO A 6 2.15 -1.15 6.61
CA PRO A 6 1.78 -2.27 5.74
C PRO A 6 2.76 -2.41 4.60
N ASN A 7 3.05 -3.64 4.24
CA ASN A 7 3.86 -3.90 3.06
C ASN A 7 3.07 -3.55 1.82
N ILE A 8 3.78 -3.03 0.85
CA ILE A 8 3.17 -2.70 -0.43
C ILE A 8 3.25 -3.93 -1.32
N LEU A 9 2.10 -4.37 -1.79
CA LEU A 9 2.03 -5.48 -2.72
C LEU A 9 2.28 -4.94 -4.12
N GLY A 10 3.53 -4.71 -4.43
CA GLY A 10 3.92 -4.07 -5.66
C GLY A 10 3.44 -4.79 -6.92
N ASN A 11 3.33 -6.10 -6.85
CA ASN A 11 2.81 -6.87 -7.96
C ASN A 11 1.40 -6.47 -8.34
N GLN A 12 0.59 -6.17 -7.35
CA GLN A 12 -0.78 -5.77 -7.62
C GLN A 12 -0.81 -4.42 -8.34
N LEU A 13 0.05 -3.52 -7.92
CA LEU A 13 0.16 -2.24 -8.58
C LEU A 13 0.67 -2.40 -10.01
N LYS A 14 1.67 -3.24 -10.19
CA LYS A 14 2.22 -3.47 -11.51
C LYS A 14 1.18 -4.05 -12.45
N GLN A 15 0.44 -5.04 -11.99
CA GLN A 15 -0.58 -5.66 -12.81
C GLN A 15 -1.68 -4.68 -13.17
N ALA A 16 -2.10 -3.87 -12.21
CA ALA A 16 -3.12 -2.88 -12.47
C ALA A 16 -2.63 -1.83 -13.47
N ARG A 17 -1.38 -1.43 -13.34
CA ARG A 17 -0.79 -0.47 -14.27
C ARG A 17 -0.78 -1.02 -15.69
N GLU A 18 -0.33 -2.25 -15.84
CA GLU A 18 -0.26 -2.88 -17.15
C GLU A 18 -1.64 -3.09 -17.73
N LYS A 19 -2.58 -3.46 -16.89
CA LYS A 19 -3.95 -3.65 -17.31
C LYS A 19 -4.58 -2.35 -17.79
N ALA A 20 -4.21 -1.25 -17.16
CA ALA A 20 -4.71 0.06 -17.56
C ALA A 20 -3.99 0.61 -18.79
N GLY A 21 -2.92 -0.06 -19.23
CA GLY A 21 -2.18 0.39 -20.39
C GLY A 21 -1.18 1.49 -20.10
N PHE A 22 -0.81 1.68 -18.85
CA PHE A 22 0.17 2.71 -18.48
C PHE A 22 1.57 2.13 -18.46
N THR A 23 2.53 2.95 -18.92
CA THR A 23 3.93 2.63 -18.72
C THR A 23 4.38 3.16 -17.38
N LEU A 24 5.57 2.78 -16.98
CA LEU A 24 6.16 3.32 -15.76
C LEU A 24 6.27 4.84 -15.85
N GLN A 25 6.66 5.33 -17.01
CA GLN A 25 6.80 6.77 -17.19
C GLN A 25 5.46 7.48 -17.12
N ASP A 26 4.40 6.86 -17.62
CA ASP A 26 3.08 7.44 -17.54
C ASP A 26 2.66 7.67 -16.10
N VAL A 27 2.85 6.66 -15.28
CA VAL A 27 2.47 6.77 -13.87
C VAL A 27 3.36 7.80 -13.17
N ALA A 28 4.65 7.76 -13.46
CA ALA A 28 5.58 8.69 -12.85
C ALA A 28 5.17 10.13 -13.15
N THR A 29 4.85 10.40 -14.40
CA THR A 29 4.47 11.75 -14.80
C THR A 29 3.16 12.17 -14.12
N LYS A 30 2.20 11.27 -14.09
CA LYS A 30 0.89 11.61 -13.52
C LYS A 30 0.95 11.85 -12.02
N GLU A 31 1.86 11.16 -11.34
CA GLU A 31 1.94 11.28 -9.89
C GLU A 31 3.16 12.08 -9.42
N SER A 32 3.84 12.74 -10.34
CA SER A 32 5.02 13.56 -10.02
C SER A 32 6.10 12.75 -9.33
N LEU A 33 6.30 11.55 -9.81
CA LEU A 33 7.35 10.67 -9.31
C LEU A 33 8.36 10.43 -10.43
N SER A 34 9.52 9.90 -10.06
CA SER A 34 10.45 9.46 -11.08
C SER A 34 10.09 8.04 -11.50
N LYS A 35 10.52 7.67 -12.69
CA LYS A 35 10.29 6.32 -13.18
C LYS A 35 10.87 5.29 -12.22
N LYS A 36 12.05 5.57 -11.69
CA LYS A 36 12.69 4.65 -10.76
C LYS A 36 11.93 4.52 -9.47
N GLN A 37 11.32 5.61 -9.02
CA GLN A 37 10.49 5.55 -7.81
C GLN A 37 9.27 4.64 -8.02
N VAL A 38 8.65 4.73 -9.18
CA VAL A 38 7.53 3.85 -9.47
C VAL A 38 8.01 2.40 -9.52
N GLN A 39 9.18 2.17 -10.12
CA GLN A 39 9.73 0.82 -10.14
C GLN A 39 9.97 0.27 -8.74
N GLU A 40 10.47 1.11 -7.84
CA GLU A 40 10.70 0.65 -6.47
C GLU A 40 9.39 0.31 -5.77
N ILE A 41 8.37 1.08 -6.03
CA ILE A 41 7.07 0.77 -5.45
C ILE A 41 6.59 -0.59 -5.91
N GLU A 42 6.79 -0.91 -7.17
CA GLU A 42 6.32 -2.17 -7.74
C GLU A 42 7.21 -3.35 -7.40
N ASN A 43 8.51 -3.14 -7.37
CA ASN A 43 9.45 -4.23 -7.22
C ASN A 43 10.00 -4.39 -5.81
N GLY A 44 9.72 -3.44 -4.93
CA GLY A 44 10.30 -3.41 -3.61
C GLY A 44 11.53 -2.54 -3.60
N GLY A 45 12.05 -2.28 -2.43
CA GLY A 45 13.14 -1.36 -2.25
C GLY A 45 12.62 0.00 -1.81
N ASP A 46 13.46 0.74 -1.14
CA ASP A 46 13.06 2.05 -0.62
C ASP A 46 14.20 3.04 -0.65
N SER A 47 15.21 2.78 -1.49
CA SER A 47 16.38 3.63 -1.52
C SER A 47 16.10 5.01 -2.11
N LEU A 48 15.05 5.14 -2.88
CA LEU A 48 14.71 6.40 -3.52
C LEU A 48 13.68 7.21 -2.74
N PHE A 49 13.30 6.73 -1.58
CA PHE A 49 12.34 7.42 -0.74
C PHE A 49 12.99 7.76 0.58
N TYR A 50 12.70 8.95 1.05
CA TYR A 50 13.31 9.43 2.27
C TYR A 50 12.93 8.58 3.47
N THR A 51 11.67 8.15 3.53
CA THR A 51 11.21 7.27 4.58
C THR A 51 10.23 6.28 3.99
N VAL A 52 9.98 5.21 4.75
CA VAL A 52 8.99 4.23 4.33
C VAL A 52 7.61 4.85 4.27
N ALA A 53 7.34 5.79 5.17
CA ALA A 53 6.06 6.47 5.16
C ALA A 53 5.85 7.26 3.88
N ILE A 54 6.89 7.89 3.38
CA ILE A 54 6.80 8.64 2.13
C ILE A 54 6.56 7.68 0.97
N LYS A 55 7.24 6.55 0.99
CA LYS A 55 7.01 5.53 -0.03
C LYS A 55 5.57 5.03 -0.01
N LEU A 56 5.04 4.81 1.18
CA LEU A 56 3.66 4.36 1.32
C LEU A 56 2.70 5.40 0.76
N THR A 57 2.94 6.67 1.03
CA THR A 57 2.10 7.74 0.50
C THR A 57 2.14 7.75 -1.02
N ALA A 58 3.33 7.58 -1.60
CA ALA A 58 3.46 7.52 -3.04
C ALA A 58 2.73 6.31 -3.61
N ALA A 59 2.82 5.17 -2.95
CA ALA A 59 2.12 3.98 -3.39
C ALA A 59 0.61 4.18 -3.37
N LYS A 60 0.10 4.86 -2.35
CA LYS A 60 -1.33 5.14 -2.28
C LYS A 60 -1.78 6.02 -3.43
N LYS A 61 -0.96 6.99 -3.80
CA LYS A 61 -1.29 7.84 -4.96
C LYS A 61 -1.34 7.02 -6.24
N VAL A 62 -0.38 6.14 -6.42
CA VAL A 62 -0.34 5.29 -7.60
C VAL A 62 -1.56 4.37 -7.60
N GLY A 63 -1.87 3.77 -6.48
CA GLY A 63 -3.03 2.90 -6.40
C GLY A 63 -4.31 3.64 -6.73
N LYS A 64 -4.47 4.85 -6.24
CA LYS A 64 -5.65 5.63 -6.52
C LYS A 64 -5.75 5.97 -8.01
N LEU A 65 -4.62 6.30 -8.61
CA LEU A 65 -4.59 6.57 -10.04
C LEU A 65 -5.07 5.36 -10.84
N LEU A 66 -4.71 4.17 -10.36
CA LEU A 66 -5.05 2.93 -11.04
C LEU A 66 -6.43 2.40 -10.67
N GLY A 67 -7.14 3.10 -9.82
CA GLY A 67 -8.48 2.69 -9.43
C GLY A 67 -8.52 1.60 -8.38
N LEU A 68 -7.44 1.44 -7.64
CA LEU A 68 -7.36 0.42 -6.60
C LEU A 68 -7.69 1.01 -5.24
N ASN A 69 -8.27 0.18 -4.40
CA ASN A 69 -8.41 0.52 -2.99
C ASN A 69 -7.13 0.16 -2.26
N GLU A 70 -6.94 0.76 -1.10
CA GLU A 70 -5.74 0.45 -0.34
C GLU A 70 -5.64 -1.03 0.00
N ASP A 71 -6.75 -1.67 0.23
CA ASP A 71 -6.76 -3.10 0.54
C ASP A 71 -6.27 -3.95 -0.63
N ASP A 72 -6.31 -3.41 -1.84
CA ASP A 72 -5.93 -4.17 -3.02
C ASP A 72 -4.43 -4.28 -3.17
N PHE A 73 -3.68 -3.31 -2.64
CA PHE A 73 -2.24 -3.30 -2.82
C PHE A 73 -1.46 -3.14 -1.52
N LEU A 74 -2.13 -3.08 -0.40
CA LEU A 74 -1.46 -3.03 0.89
C LEU A 74 -1.77 -4.29 1.65
N GLU A 75 -0.72 -4.87 2.19
CA GLU A 75 -0.88 -6.03 3.02
C GLU A 75 -1.49 -5.62 4.34
N PRO A 76 -2.52 -6.29 4.81
CA PRO A 76 -3.13 -5.90 6.07
C PRO A 76 -2.15 -6.04 7.22
N ILE A 77 -2.21 -5.09 8.12
CA ILE A 77 -1.40 -5.16 9.32
C ILE A 77 -1.97 -6.25 10.20
N PRO A 78 -1.16 -7.21 10.58
CA PRO A 78 -1.67 -8.26 11.46
C PRO A 78 -1.92 -7.67 12.83
N ILE A 79 -3.16 -7.38 13.10
CA ILE A 79 -3.53 -6.83 14.37
C ILE A 79 -3.92 -7.96 15.28
N VAL A 80 -3.13 -8.11 16.28
CA VAL A 80 -3.49 -9.07 17.31
C VAL A 80 -4.38 -8.32 18.26
N VAL A 81 -5.56 -8.11 17.82
CA VAL A 81 -6.52 -7.49 18.68
C VAL A 81 -7.09 -8.60 19.49
N PRO A 82 -7.31 -8.36 20.74
CA PRO A 82 -8.11 -9.29 21.51
C PRO A 82 -9.57 -8.97 21.27
N PRO A 83 -10.01 -9.12 20.08
CA PRO A 83 -11.34 -8.70 19.73
C PRO A 83 -12.41 -9.38 20.52
N PRO A 84 -12.23 -10.63 20.79
CA PRO A 84 -13.30 -11.34 21.48
C PRO A 84 -13.54 -10.82 22.87
N ILE A 85 -12.59 -10.10 23.37
CA ILE A 85 -12.71 -9.65 24.73
C ILE A 85 -13.94 -8.78 24.91
N VAL A 86 -14.08 -7.83 24.04
CA VAL A 86 -15.20 -6.94 24.19
C VAL A 86 -16.51 -7.66 24.00
N GLN A 87 -16.56 -8.45 22.98
CA GLN A 87 -17.79 -9.19 22.74
C GLN A 87 -18.05 -10.23 23.80
N ALA A 88 -16.99 -10.84 24.25
CA ALA A 88 -17.18 -11.85 25.29
C ALA A 88 -17.79 -11.22 26.53
N VAL A 89 -17.33 -10.03 26.84
CA VAL A 89 -17.87 -9.36 28.00
C VAL A 89 -19.35 -9.09 27.82
N ARG A 90 -19.69 -8.64 26.66
CA ARG A 90 -21.10 -8.37 26.39
C ARG A 90 -21.94 -9.62 26.49
N LEU A 91 -21.41 -10.71 25.99
CA LEU A 91 -22.15 -11.95 26.07
C LEU A 91 -22.35 -12.38 27.49
N LEU A 92 -21.35 -12.15 28.29
CA LEU A 92 -21.48 -12.54 29.68
C LEU A 92 -22.47 -11.68 30.41
N LEU A 93 -22.62 -10.48 29.99
CA LEU A 93 -23.55 -9.59 30.61
C LEU A 93 -24.99 -9.87 30.26
N ASP A 94 -25.18 -10.61 29.24
CA ASP A 94 -26.54 -10.99 28.86
C ASP A 94 -27.18 -11.98 29.83
#